data_9169b498348f94f59db10156fc08e85c
#
_entry.id   9169b498348f94f59db10156fc08e85c
#
_cell.length_a   1.000
_cell.length_b   1.000
_cell.length_c   1.000
_cell.angle_alpha   90.00
_cell.angle_beta   90.00
_cell.angle_gamma   90.00
#
_symmetry.space_group_name_H-M   'P 1'
#
loop_
_entity.id
_entity.type
_entity.pdbx_description
1 polymer ?
#
loop_
_entity_poly.entity_id
_entity_poly.type
_entity_poly.pdbx_seq_one_letter_code
_entity_poly.pdbx_strand_id
1 'polypeptide(L)'
;MNFTTHWIIDPDHSNIDFKIRHLLISHISGTFKIFNGKMTTKNDDFETAQISLSIDVYSFDTNNIERDEHIKSNTFLDADQFPEIHFTSSELKKIEGDHYKLSGNITVKSVTREIVLDAVFGGQAKDGFGKMKAGFEIS
;
A
#
# COMPACT_ATOMS: atom_id res chain seq x y z
N MET A 1 1.81 -6.41 -30.58
CA MET A 1 3.09 -6.59 -29.90
C MET A 1 2.89 -6.43 -28.41
N ASN A 2 3.35 -7.39 -27.61
CA ASN A 2 3.22 -7.34 -26.16
C ASN A 2 4.43 -6.66 -25.54
N PHE A 3 4.19 -5.78 -24.58
CA PHE A 3 5.26 -5.12 -23.84
C PHE A 3 4.89 -5.04 -22.35
N THR A 4 5.91 -4.93 -21.52
CA THR A 4 5.77 -4.78 -20.08
C THR A 4 6.27 -3.41 -19.67
N THR A 5 5.48 -2.68 -18.93
CA THR A 5 5.86 -1.39 -18.35
C THR A 5 6.12 -1.56 -16.86
N HIS A 6 7.23 -0.99 -16.41
CA HIS A 6 7.60 -0.98 -15.01
C HIS A 6 7.27 0.39 -14.42
N TRP A 7 6.52 0.38 -13.33
CA TRP A 7 6.09 1.58 -12.63
C TRP A 7 6.71 1.62 -11.24
N ILE A 8 6.99 2.80 -10.77
CA ILE A 8 7.33 3.04 -9.38
C ILE A 8 6.17 3.80 -8.77
N ILE A 9 5.67 3.32 -7.62
CA ILE A 9 4.66 4.06 -6.88
C ILE A 9 5.37 5.21 -6.19
N ASP A 10 4.95 6.43 -6.52
CA ASP A 10 5.61 7.64 -6.04
C ASP A 10 5.18 7.94 -4.60
N PRO A 11 6.08 7.81 -3.61
CA PRO A 11 5.72 8.04 -2.22
C PRO A 11 5.35 9.50 -1.92
N ASP A 12 5.80 10.46 -2.76
CA ASP A 12 5.46 11.86 -2.56
C ASP A 12 4.03 12.19 -3.01
N HIS A 13 3.45 11.35 -3.87
CA HIS A 13 2.11 11.55 -4.44
C HIS A 13 1.20 10.36 -4.17
N SER A 14 1.57 9.52 -3.20
CA SER A 14 0.79 8.34 -2.85
C SER A 14 0.63 8.25 -1.34
N ASN A 15 -0.50 7.71 -0.91
CA ASN A 15 -0.80 7.50 0.50
C ASN A 15 -1.20 6.06 0.74
N ILE A 16 -0.76 5.52 1.88
CA ILE A 16 -1.26 4.25 2.38
C ILE A 16 -1.93 4.55 3.72
N ASP A 17 -3.26 4.52 3.72
CA ASP A 17 -4.07 4.81 4.88
C ASP A 17 -4.75 3.54 5.36
N PHE A 18 -5.03 3.49 6.66
CA PHE A 18 -5.69 2.34 7.24
C PHE A 18 -6.56 2.77 8.42
N LYS A 19 -7.47 1.88 8.79
CA LYS A 19 -8.32 2.06 9.95
C LYS A 19 -8.21 0.84 10.84
N ILE A 20 -8.07 1.08 12.14
CA ILE A 20 -8.05 0.03 13.14
C ILE A 20 -9.31 0.16 13.99
N ARG A 21 -10.06 -0.93 14.11
CA ARG A 21 -11.18 -0.97 15.07
C ARG A 21 -10.60 -1.18 16.45
N HIS A 22 -10.95 -0.30 17.38
CA HIS A 22 -10.51 -0.36 18.76
C HIS A 22 -11.72 -0.45 19.69
N LEU A 23 -11.76 -1.49 20.52
CA LEU A 23 -12.81 -1.71 21.52
C LEU A 23 -14.25 -1.68 20.97
N LEU A 24 -14.46 -2.23 19.79
CA LEU A 24 -15.79 -2.39 19.17
C LEU A 24 -16.53 -1.10 18.80
N ILE A 25 -16.20 0.02 19.40
CA ILE A 25 -16.97 1.26 19.26
C ILE A 25 -16.20 2.41 18.65
N SER A 26 -14.88 2.29 18.52
CA SER A 26 -14.10 3.36 17.92
C SER A 26 -13.17 2.82 16.82
N HIS A 27 -12.89 3.67 15.84
CA HIS A 27 -11.93 3.41 14.79
C HIS A 27 -10.79 4.40 14.91
N ILE A 28 -9.58 3.90 14.74
CA ILE A 28 -8.39 4.72 14.68
C ILE A 28 -7.97 4.76 13.21
N SER A 29 -7.86 5.97 12.66
CA SER A 29 -7.35 6.17 11.31
C SER A 29 -5.91 6.61 11.39
N GLY A 30 -5.08 6.07 10.51
CA GLY A 30 -3.67 6.42 10.44
C GLY A 30 -3.10 6.21 9.06
N THR A 31 -1.82 6.54 8.93
CA THR A 31 -1.11 6.40 7.67
C THR A 31 0.28 5.84 7.93
N PHE A 32 0.83 5.16 6.92
CA PHE A 32 2.24 4.80 6.88
C PHE A 32 2.95 5.81 5.97
N LYS A 33 3.90 6.54 6.51
CA LYS A 33 4.59 7.62 5.78
C LYS A 33 5.72 7.12 4.90
N ILE A 34 6.29 5.95 5.21
CA ILE A 34 7.43 5.41 4.48
C ILE A 34 7.05 4.05 3.91
N PHE A 35 7.10 3.95 2.61
CA PHE A 35 6.81 2.71 1.88
C PHE A 35 7.47 2.73 0.51
N ASN A 36 7.64 1.54 -0.06
CA ASN A 36 8.10 1.36 -1.43
C ASN A 36 7.06 0.53 -2.19
N GLY A 37 6.81 0.90 -3.42
CA GLY A 37 5.91 0.15 -4.26
C GLY A 37 6.40 0.04 -5.68
N LYS A 38 6.17 -1.13 -6.27
CA LYS A 38 6.48 -1.41 -7.66
C LYS A 38 5.26 -2.01 -8.33
N MET A 39 5.08 -1.69 -9.59
CA MET A 39 3.99 -2.23 -10.39
C MET A 39 4.51 -2.58 -11.77
N THR A 40 4.05 -3.69 -12.31
CA THR A 40 4.25 -4.02 -13.73
C THR A 40 2.90 -4.15 -14.39
N THR A 41 2.82 -3.68 -15.63
CA THR A 41 1.62 -3.82 -16.46
C THR A 41 2.01 -4.38 -17.81
N LYS A 42 1.06 -5.04 -18.47
CA LYS A 42 1.21 -5.50 -19.84
C LYS A 42 0.42 -4.58 -20.75
N ASN A 43 1.07 -4.07 -21.80
CA ASN A 43 0.44 -3.19 -22.79
C ASN A 43 -0.22 -1.96 -22.17
N ASP A 44 0.34 -1.46 -21.05
CA ASP A 44 -0.17 -0.33 -20.27
C ASP A 44 -1.63 -0.52 -19.80
N ASP A 45 -2.07 -1.76 -19.68
CA ASP A 45 -3.38 -2.09 -19.13
C ASP A 45 -3.25 -2.32 -17.62
N PHE A 46 -3.85 -1.43 -16.83
CA PHE A 46 -3.78 -1.50 -15.37
C PHE A 46 -4.47 -2.74 -14.80
N GLU A 47 -5.42 -3.33 -15.51
CA GLU A 47 -6.04 -4.57 -15.04
C GLU A 47 -5.08 -5.78 -15.13
N THR A 48 -3.96 -5.65 -15.84
CA THR A 48 -2.91 -6.65 -15.85
C THR A 48 -1.85 -6.40 -14.76
N ALA A 49 -2.03 -5.38 -13.93
CA ALA A 49 -1.03 -4.93 -12.99
C ALA A 49 -0.67 -5.99 -11.95
N GLN A 50 0.63 -6.07 -11.67
CA GLN A 50 1.16 -6.81 -10.54
C GLN A 50 1.84 -5.79 -9.64
N ILE A 51 1.36 -5.69 -8.40
CA ILE A 51 1.79 -4.68 -7.43
C ILE A 51 2.45 -5.36 -6.26
N SER A 52 3.59 -4.81 -5.83
CA SER A 52 4.32 -5.25 -4.65
C SER A 52 4.61 -4.02 -3.80
N LEU A 53 4.23 -4.08 -2.53
CA LEU A 53 4.46 -3.01 -1.55
C LEU A 53 5.30 -3.51 -0.39
N SER A 54 6.20 -2.65 0.08
CA SER A 54 6.95 -2.84 1.30
C SER A 54 6.73 -1.59 2.15
N ILE A 55 6.21 -1.77 3.35
CA ILE A 55 5.74 -0.69 4.21
C ILE A 55 6.55 -0.69 5.49
N ASP A 56 7.10 0.46 5.85
CA ASP A 56 7.88 0.62 7.09
C ASP A 56 6.93 0.78 8.28
N VAL A 57 6.93 -0.19 9.18
CA VAL A 57 6.06 -0.18 10.36
C VAL A 57 6.36 0.99 11.29
N TYR A 58 7.63 1.41 11.40
CA TYR A 58 7.99 2.57 12.21
C TYR A 58 7.40 3.88 11.69
N SER A 59 7.00 3.92 10.42
CA SER A 59 6.40 5.12 9.84
C SER A 59 4.91 5.31 10.16
N PHE A 60 4.32 4.41 10.91
CA PHE A 60 2.94 4.46 11.36
C PHE A 60 2.64 5.74 12.13
N ASP A 61 1.58 6.44 11.77
CA ASP A 61 1.24 7.73 12.35
C ASP A 61 -0.28 7.91 12.44
N THR A 62 -0.78 8.12 13.65
CA THR A 62 -2.18 8.47 13.92
C THR A 62 -2.31 9.85 14.57
N ASN A 63 -1.24 10.66 14.54
CA ASN A 63 -1.17 11.96 15.19
C ASN A 63 -1.27 11.89 16.72
N ASN A 64 -0.87 10.77 17.31
CA ASN A 64 -0.84 10.56 18.76
C ASN A 64 0.38 9.71 19.08
N ILE A 65 1.40 10.33 19.65
CA ILE A 65 2.69 9.68 19.90
C ILE A 65 2.57 8.48 20.83
N GLU A 66 1.82 8.60 21.91
CA GLU A 66 1.66 7.50 22.87
C GLU A 66 0.95 6.30 22.25
N ARG A 67 -0.11 6.57 21.49
CA ARG A 67 -0.85 5.52 20.79
C ARG A 67 0.01 4.86 19.72
N ASP A 68 0.76 5.64 18.97
CA ASP A 68 1.63 5.12 17.90
C ASP A 68 2.74 4.24 18.48
N GLU A 69 3.36 4.64 19.56
CA GLU A 69 4.37 3.83 20.24
C GLU A 69 3.78 2.52 20.77
N HIS A 70 2.58 2.56 21.31
CA HIS A 70 1.90 1.36 21.79
C HIS A 70 1.56 0.39 20.65
N ILE A 71 1.09 0.91 19.52
CA ILE A 71 0.75 0.09 18.36
C ILE A 71 2.00 -0.54 17.73
N LYS A 72 3.14 0.18 17.73
CA LYS A 72 4.41 -0.35 17.25
C LYS A 72 5.06 -1.34 18.21
N SER A 73 4.59 -1.40 19.45
CA SER A 73 5.18 -2.24 20.49
C SER A 73 4.97 -3.73 20.24
N ASN A 74 5.67 -4.55 21.03
CA ASN A 74 5.58 -6.01 20.91
C ASN A 74 4.18 -6.57 21.22
N THR A 75 3.32 -5.78 21.84
CA THR A 75 1.93 -6.15 22.10
C THR A 75 1.09 -6.15 20.81
N PHE A 76 1.44 -5.33 19.84
CA PHE A 76 0.68 -5.20 18.59
C PHE A 76 1.52 -5.51 17.36
N LEU A 77 2.12 -4.52 16.71
CA LEU A 77 2.83 -4.71 15.45
C LEU A 77 4.24 -5.22 15.63
N ASP A 78 4.82 -5.05 16.80
CA ASP A 78 6.18 -5.52 17.11
C ASP A 78 7.19 -5.07 16.06
N ALA A 79 7.32 -3.77 15.88
CA ALA A 79 8.15 -3.18 14.84
C ALA A 79 9.63 -3.58 14.95
N ASP A 80 10.12 -3.83 16.16
CA ASP A 80 11.52 -4.22 16.37
C ASP A 80 11.85 -5.58 15.77
N GLN A 81 10.91 -6.53 15.82
CA GLN A 81 11.09 -7.85 15.21
C GLN A 81 10.55 -7.90 13.79
N PHE A 82 9.52 -7.10 13.49
CA PHE A 82 8.83 -7.11 12.20
C PHE A 82 8.75 -5.68 11.65
N PRO A 83 9.88 -5.13 11.17
CA PRO A 83 9.92 -3.73 10.76
C PRO A 83 9.17 -3.41 9.46
N GLU A 84 8.78 -4.44 8.72
CA GLU A 84 8.10 -4.25 7.43
C GLU A 84 6.82 -5.05 7.32
N ILE A 85 5.83 -4.45 6.65
CA ILE A 85 4.63 -5.11 6.17
C ILE A 85 4.80 -5.26 4.67
N HIS A 86 4.49 -6.45 4.13
CA HIS A 86 4.57 -6.72 2.70
C HIS A 86 3.20 -6.99 2.13
N PHE A 87 2.98 -6.50 0.92
CA PHE A 87 1.76 -6.76 0.16
C PHE A 87 2.13 -7.16 -1.26
N THR A 88 1.49 -8.21 -1.74
CA THR A 88 1.62 -8.66 -3.13
C THR A 88 0.23 -8.83 -3.72
N SER A 89 -0.03 -8.16 -4.83
CA SER A 89 -1.35 -8.21 -5.46
C SER A 89 -1.60 -9.53 -6.16
N SER A 90 -2.88 -9.90 -6.22
CA SER A 90 -3.37 -10.96 -7.09
C SER A 90 -4.21 -10.40 -8.22
N GLU A 91 -4.91 -9.29 -8.00
CA GLU A 91 -5.78 -8.68 -8.99
C GLU A 91 -5.96 -7.19 -8.71
N LEU A 92 -5.95 -6.39 -9.77
CA LEU A 92 -6.36 -5.00 -9.73
C LEU A 92 -7.55 -4.84 -10.67
N LYS A 93 -8.72 -4.59 -10.11
CA LYS A 93 -9.97 -4.52 -10.87
C LYS A 93 -10.53 -3.10 -10.86
N LYS A 94 -10.75 -2.56 -12.05
CA LYS A 94 -11.37 -1.25 -12.19
C LYS A 94 -12.84 -1.31 -11.80
N ILE A 95 -13.25 -0.39 -10.94
CA ILE A 95 -14.64 -0.28 -10.51
C ILE A 95 -15.33 0.86 -11.28
N GLU A 96 -14.77 2.06 -11.20
CA GLU A 96 -15.33 3.23 -11.82
C GLU A 96 -14.29 4.34 -11.90
N GLY A 97 -14.14 4.98 -13.06
CA GLY A 97 -13.19 6.09 -13.22
C GLY A 97 -11.78 5.71 -12.79
N ASP A 98 -11.27 6.38 -11.77
CA ASP A 98 -9.93 6.13 -11.19
C ASP A 98 -9.98 5.21 -9.98
N HIS A 99 -11.13 4.60 -9.70
CA HIS A 99 -11.32 3.72 -8.56
C HIS A 99 -11.15 2.25 -8.92
N TYR A 100 -10.34 1.56 -8.12
CA TYR A 100 -10.02 0.14 -8.32
C TYR A 100 -10.18 -0.63 -7.01
N LYS A 101 -10.41 -1.93 -7.13
CA LYS A 101 -10.24 -2.87 -6.01
C LYS A 101 -8.94 -3.60 -6.22
N LEU A 102 -8.07 -3.55 -5.21
CA LEU A 102 -6.77 -4.20 -5.22
C LEU A 102 -6.82 -5.39 -4.27
N SER A 103 -6.86 -6.57 -4.83
CA SER A 103 -6.86 -7.82 -4.07
C SER A 103 -5.45 -8.38 -3.97
N GLY A 104 -5.12 -8.99 -2.86
CA GLY A 104 -3.81 -9.60 -2.70
C GLY A 104 -3.59 -10.16 -1.33
N ASN A 105 -2.33 -10.46 -1.03
CA ASN A 105 -1.90 -11.02 0.23
C ASN A 105 -1.07 -10.01 1.00
N ILE A 106 -1.47 -9.74 2.23
CA ILE A 106 -0.70 -8.91 3.14
C ILE A 106 -0.04 -9.78 4.19
N THR A 107 1.22 -9.51 4.49
CA THR A 107 1.98 -10.19 5.52
C THR A 107 2.31 -9.22 6.63
N VAL A 108 1.77 -9.49 7.81
CA VAL A 108 2.00 -8.71 9.04
C VAL A 108 2.45 -9.68 10.12
N LYS A 109 3.60 -9.43 10.74
CA LYS A 109 4.17 -10.29 11.79
C LYS A 109 4.24 -11.76 11.37
N SER A 110 4.71 -12.02 10.17
CA SER A 110 4.84 -13.37 9.58
C SER A 110 3.51 -14.07 9.32
N VAL A 111 2.39 -13.39 9.48
CA VAL A 111 1.07 -13.94 9.18
C VAL A 111 0.55 -13.33 7.90
N THR A 112 0.20 -14.17 6.93
CA THR A 112 -0.30 -13.74 5.62
C THR A 112 -1.80 -13.96 5.52
N ARG A 113 -2.50 -12.93 5.03
CA ARG A 113 -3.96 -12.97 4.83
C ARG A 113 -4.30 -12.37 3.48
N GLU A 114 -5.37 -12.85 2.88
CA GLU A 114 -5.96 -12.22 1.71
C GLU A 114 -6.77 -11.00 2.13
N ILE A 115 -6.57 -9.90 1.42
CA ILE A 115 -7.31 -8.66 1.67
C ILE A 115 -7.71 -8.01 0.35
N VAL A 116 -8.71 -7.14 0.43
CA VAL A 116 -9.11 -6.28 -0.68
C VAL A 116 -8.98 -4.84 -0.22
N LEU A 117 -8.23 -4.06 -0.98
CA LEU A 117 -7.99 -2.66 -0.70
C LEU A 117 -8.71 -1.79 -1.72
N ASP A 118 -9.12 -0.61 -1.29
CA ASP A 118 -9.57 0.42 -2.21
C ASP A 118 -8.36 1.20 -2.71
N ALA A 119 -8.23 1.33 -4.02
CA ALA A 119 -7.13 2.05 -4.63
C ALA A 119 -7.68 3.12 -5.57
N VAL A 120 -7.14 4.33 -5.46
CA VAL A 120 -7.47 5.44 -6.32
C VAL A 120 -6.21 5.84 -7.08
N PHE A 121 -6.29 5.83 -8.41
CA PHE A 121 -5.18 6.22 -9.25
C PHE A 121 -5.16 7.74 -9.39
N GLY A 122 -4.09 8.36 -8.90
CA GLY A 122 -3.98 9.83 -8.86
C GLY A 122 -3.23 10.45 -10.03
N GLY A 123 -2.56 9.65 -10.86
CA GLY A 123 -1.82 10.17 -12.00
C GLY A 123 -0.59 9.35 -12.33
N GLN A 124 0.02 9.67 -13.46
CA GLN A 124 1.22 8.98 -13.93
C GLN A 124 2.17 9.97 -14.58
N ALA A 125 3.47 9.68 -14.47
CA ALA A 125 4.51 10.47 -15.11
C ALA A 125 5.67 9.57 -15.51
N LYS A 126 6.32 9.91 -16.62
CA LYS A 126 7.54 9.23 -17.06
C LYS A 126 8.74 10.00 -16.53
N ASP A 127 9.64 9.32 -15.82
CA ASP A 127 10.86 9.95 -15.35
C ASP A 127 11.96 9.99 -16.42
N GLY A 128 13.07 10.68 -16.13
CA GLY A 128 14.17 10.87 -17.07
C GLY A 128 14.96 9.62 -17.40
N PHE A 129 14.66 8.48 -16.77
CA PHE A 129 15.35 7.21 -17.00
C PHE A 129 14.47 6.17 -17.70
N GLY A 130 13.35 6.60 -18.23
CA GLY A 130 12.44 5.70 -18.93
C GLY A 130 11.54 4.87 -18.03
N LYS A 131 11.68 4.97 -16.71
CA LYS A 131 10.74 4.36 -15.76
C LYS A 131 9.52 5.25 -15.61
N MET A 132 8.37 4.64 -15.42
CA MET A 132 7.14 5.38 -15.20
C MET A 132 6.77 5.34 -13.73
N LYS A 133 6.19 6.44 -13.24
CA LYS A 133 5.72 6.56 -11.85
C LYS A 133 4.22 6.72 -11.86
N ALA A 134 3.58 6.09 -10.90
CA ALA A 134 2.14 6.21 -10.72
C ALA A 134 1.85 6.54 -9.26
N GLY A 135 0.93 7.48 -9.04
CA GLY A 135 0.48 7.83 -7.71
C GLY A 135 -0.83 7.14 -7.41
N PHE A 136 -0.90 6.49 -6.24
CA PHE A 136 -2.10 5.82 -5.76
C PHE A 136 -2.39 6.24 -4.32
N GLU A 137 -3.67 6.31 -4.00
CA GLU A 137 -4.15 6.38 -2.63
C GLU A 137 -4.75 5.02 -2.31
N ILE A 138 -4.26 4.39 -1.24
CA ILE A 138 -4.67 3.05 -0.83
C ILE A 138 -5.16 3.11 0.61
N SER A 139 -6.34 2.57 0.85
CA SER A 139 -6.91 2.55 2.19
C SER A 139 -7.50 1.18 2.54
#